data_3f59cb0151750639f7ec5ec5040dd934
#
_entry.id   3f59cb0151750639f7ec5ec5040dd934
#
_cell.length_a   1.000
_cell.length_b   1.000
_cell.length_c   1.000
_cell.angle_alpha   90.00
_cell.angle_beta   90.00
_cell.angle_gamma   90.00
#
_symmetry.space_group_name_H-M   'P 1'
#
loop_
_entity.id
_entity.type
_entity.pdbx_description
1 polymer ?
#
loop_
_entity_poly.entity_id
_entity_poly.type
_entity_poly.pdbx_seq_one_letter_code
_entity_poly.pdbx_strand_id
1 'polypeptide(L)'
;MKKITILALVTSLFVSAFAVANEVNVFNARHYKADAELYAKFTNKTGIKVNLINGKAGALEKRMIEEGADSSADLYITADAGRCGAFKAKGMTQAGLTSAAIKAAVPSNFRTSHWVGVAKRARIVYYAPERVSGAELSGLTYESLADPKWKGRLVIRKSSNIYNKSLVASLVKNNGKAATAEWAKGVVANMARTPKGNDRAQIMAVAA
;
A
#
# COMPACT_ATOMS: atom_id res chain seq x y z
N MET A 1 43.67 71.13 -12.16
CA MET A 1 42.29 70.76 -11.80
C MET A 1 42.09 69.32 -12.27
N LYS A 2 42.16 68.30 -11.37
CA LYS A 2 41.98 66.88 -11.66
C LYS A 2 40.54 66.49 -11.32
N LYS A 3 39.76 66.06 -12.32
CA LYS A 3 38.41 65.56 -12.13
C LYS A 3 38.49 64.09 -11.69
N ILE A 4 38.01 63.81 -10.50
CA ILE A 4 37.85 62.45 -9.96
C ILE A 4 36.48 61.93 -10.36
N THR A 5 36.49 60.91 -11.24
CA THR A 5 35.27 60.18 -11.66
C THR A 5 35.05 59.06 -10.65
N ILE A 6 33.97 59.16 -9.85
CA ILE A 6 33.55 58.11 -8.95
C ILE A 6 32.77 57.08 -9.74
N LEU A 7 33.32 55.89 -9.90
CA LEU A 7 32.66 54.74 -10.49
C LEU A 7 31.84 54.01 -9.42
N ALA A 8 30.54 54.20 -9.42
CA ALA A 8 29.62 53.50 -8.51
C ALA A 8 29.46 52.01 -8.98
N LEU A 9 30.05 51.10 -8.21
CA LEU A 9 29.90 49.66 -8.45
C LEU A 9 28.54 49.22 -7.88
N VAL A 10 27.54 49.03 -8.71
CA VAL A 10 26.24 48.48 -8.31
C VAL A 10 26.40 46.96 -8.20
N THR A 11 26.55 46.48 -6.99
CA THR A 11 26.56 45.04 -6.68
C THR A 11 25.12 44.53 -6.68
N SER A 12 24.66 43.97 -7.78
CA SER A 12 23.39 43.26 -7.87
C SER A 12 23.44 42.00 -7.01
N LEU A 13 22.82 42.00 -5.82
CA LEU A 13 22.54 40.77 -5.08
C LEU A 13 21.49 39.96 -5.84
N PHE A 14 21.93 38.95 -6.55
CA PHE A 14 21.05 37.87 -7.01
C PHE A 14 20.58 37.09 -5.79
N VAL A 15 19.44 37.46 -5.22
CA VAL A 15 18.71 36.57 -4.31
C VAL A 15 18.13 35.47 -5.19
N SER A 16 18.83 34.36 -5.25
CA SER A 16 18.27 33.11 -5.81
C SER A 16 17.11 32.72 -4.92
N ALA A 17 15.90 33.11 -5.31
CA ALA A 17 14.68 32.54 -4.73
C ALA A 17 14.71 31.03 -5.04
N PHE A 18 15.06 30.23 -4.06
CA PHE A 18 14.79 28.82 -4.13
C PHE A 18 13.29 28.67 -4.34
N ALA A 19 12.89 28.32 -5.55
CA ALA A 19 11.51 27.94 -5.82
C ALA A 19 11.22 26.71 -4.96
N VAL A 20 10.56 26.94 -3.83
CA VAL A 20 9.97 25.84 -3.06
C VAL A 20 8.98 25.19 -4.02
N ALA A 21 9.16 23.92 -4.28
CA ALA A 21 8.25 23.16 -5.12
C ALA A 21 6.84 23.31 -4.55
N ASN A 22 5.98 24.09 -5.21
CA ASN A 22 4.60 24.32 -4.76
C ASN A 22 3.69 23.16 -5.15
N GLU A 23 4.26 22.01 -5.48
CA GLU A 23 3.50 20.83 -5.85
C GLU A 23 4.18 19.54 -5.37
N VAL A 24 3.39 18.48 -5.20
CA VAL A 24 3.83 17.13 -4.89
C VAL A 24 3.14 16.13 -5.82
N ASN A 25 3.93 15.25 -6.42
CA ASN A 25 3.47 14.22 -7.34
C ASN A 25 3.23 12.91 -6.60
N VAL A 26 1.98 12.49 -6.51
CA VAL A 26 1.55 11.30 -5.80
C VAL A 26 1.18 10.20 -6.77
N PHE A 27 1.99 9.15 -6.86
CA PHE A 27 1.66 7.94 -7.59
C PHE A 27 0.72 7.11 -6.72
N ASN A 28 -0.56 7.03 -7.14
CA ASN A 28 -1.64 6.55 -6.29
C ASN A 28 -2.27 5.28 -6.85
N ALA A 29 -2.07 4.17 -6.16
CA ALA A 29 -2.71 2.89 -6.46
C ALA A 29 -4.03 2.67 -5.69
N ARG A 30 -4.51 3.68 -4.97
CA ARG A 30 -5.82 3.66 -4.31
C ARG A 30 -6.89 4.21 -5.25
N HIS A 31 -8.16 3.91 -4.92
CA HIS A 31 -9.31 4.29 -5.77
C HIS A 31 -10.50 4.79 -4.93
N TYR A 32 -10.23 5.31 -3.73
CA TYR A 32 -11.29 5.81 -2.85
C TYR A 32 -11.57 7.28 -3.11
N LYS A 33 -12.85 7.61 -3.38
CA LYS A 33 -13.29 9.00 -3.62
C LYS A 33 -13.01 9.92 -2.43
N ALA A 34 -13.11 9.40 -1.21
CA ALA A 34 -12.81 10.15 0.01
C ALA A 34 -11.35 10.65 0.11
N ASP A 35 -10.40 10.01 -0.61
CA ASP A 35 -9.02 10.48 -0.61
C ASP A 35 -8.87 11.86 -1.26
N ALA A 36 -9.74 12.23 -2.21
CA ALA A 36 -9.71 13.53 -2.88
C ALA A 36 -9.93 14.70 -1.92
N GLU A 37 -10.81 14.53 -0.93
CA GLU A 37 -11.06 15.55 0.10
C GLU A 37 -9.84 15.77 1.00
N LEU A 38 -9.08 14.70 1.28
CA LEU A 38 -7.85 14.77 2.08
C LEU A 38 -6.77 15.57 1.35
N TYR A 39 -6.61 15.33 0.05
CA TYR A 39 -5.66 16.09 -0.78
C TYR A 39 -6.07 17.56 -0.90
N ALA A 40 -7.36 17.84 -1.08
CA ALA A 40 -7.87 19.22 -1.10
C ALA A 40 -7.61 19.94 0.24
N LYS A 41 -7.87 19.29 1.37
CA LYS A 41 -7.57 19.83 2.70
C LYS A 41 -6.08 20.13 2.89
N PHE A 42 -5.21 19.26 2.39
CA PHE A 42 -3.76 19.48 2.43
C PHE A 42 -3.38 20.71 1.60
N THR A 43 -3.83 20.79 0.36
CA THR A 43 -3.57 21.94 -0.53
C THR A 43 -4.09 23.23 0.09
N ASN A 44 -5.32 23.25 0.61
CA ASN A 44 -5.89 24.44 1.23
C ASN A 44 -5.12 24.89 2.47
N LYS A 45 -4.54 23.97 3.22
CA LYS A 45 -3.77 24.27 4.44
C LYS A 45 -2.35 24.76 4.15
N THR A 46 -1.73 24.25 3.09
CA THR A 46 -0.29 24.41 2.84
C THR A 46 0.03 25.27 1.61
N GLY A 47 -0.91 25.48 0.70
CA GLY A 47 -0.67 26.04 -0.62
C GLY A 47 0.01 25.08 -1.60
N ILE A 48 0.41 23.88 -1.16
CA ILE A 48 1.09 22.89 -1.99
C ILE A 48 0.07 22.11 -2.80
N LYS A 49 0.19 22.16 -4.13
CA LYS A 49 -0.68 21.42 -5.04
C LYS A 49 -0.35 19.93 -5.03
N VAL A 50 -1.38 19.08 -5.00
CA VAL A 50 -1.23 17.62 -5.12
C VAL A 50 -1.57 17.17 -6.54
N ASN A 51 -0.58 16.67 -7.27
CA ASN A 51 -0.75 16.06 -8.59
C ASN A 51 -0.89 14.54 -8.42
N LEU A 52 -2.06 14.00 -8.78
CA LEU A 52 -2.34 12.57 -8.65
C LEU A 52 -2.11 11.83 -9.97
N ILE A 53 -1.19 10.87 -9.95
CA ILE A 53 -0.98 9.91 -11.02
C ILE A 53 -1.61 8.59 -10.60
N ASN A 54 -2.86 8.36 -11.02
CA ASN A 54 -3.61 7.16 -10.64
C ASN A 54 -3.30 5.98 -11.56
N GLY A 55 -3.17 4.78 -10.97
CA GLY A 55 -2.91 3.58 -11.75
C GLY A 55 -2.98 2.28 -10.95
N LYS A 56 -2.87 1.15 -11.66
CA LYS A 56 -2.70 -0.15 -11.00
C LYS A 56 -1.32 -0.20 -10.35
N ALA A 57 -1.24 -0.70 -9.12
CA ALA A 57 -0.01 -0.75 -8.34
C ALA A 57 1.19 -1.30 -9.15
N GLY A 58 1.03 -2.46 -9.81
CA GLY A 58 2.12 -3.05 -10.59
C GLY A 58 2.58 -2.20 -11.79
N ALA A 59 1.66 -1.43 -12.42
CA ALA A 59 2.03 -0.54 -13.52
C ALA A 59 2.81 0.68 -13.01
N LEU A 60 2.34 1.29 -11.92
CA LEU A 60 3.05 2.41 -11.29
C LEU A 60 4.43 1.99 -10.77
N GLU A 61 4.51 0.81 -10.15
CA GLU A 61 5.77 0.23 -9.68
C GLU A 61 6.76 0.01 -10.81
N LYS A 62 6.30 -0.59 -11.92
CA LYS A 62 7.13 -0.81 -13.11
C LYS A 62 7.65 0.52 -13.64
N ARG A 63 6.77 1.51 -13.81
CA ARG A 63 7.12 2.84 -14.27
C ARG A 63 8.20 3.49 -13.39
N MET A 64 8.00 3.54 -12.06
CA MET A 64 8.98 4.12 -11.14
C MET A 64 10.34 3.41 -11.19
N ILE A 65 10.34 2.07 -11.37
CA ILE A 65 11.58 1.30 -11.50
C ILE A 65 12.31 1.63 -12.81
N GLU A 66 11.56 1.78 -13.92
CA GLU A 66 12.12 2.11 -15.23
C GLU A 66 12.65 3.55 -15.30
N GLU A 67 11.95 4.50 -14.65
CA GLU A 67 12.37 5.89 -14.53
C GLU A 67 13.57 6.05 -13.57
N GLY A 68 13.72 5.19 -12.58
CA GLY A 68 14.83 5.20 -11.62
C GLY A 68 14.94 6.54 -10.87
N ALA A 69 16.11 7.16 -10.94
CA ALA A 69 16.38 8.46 -10.28
C ALA A 69 15.64 9.64 -10.94
N ASP A 70 15.22 9.49 -12.19
CA ASP A 70 14.49 10.52 -12.95
C ASP A 70 12.97 10.43 -12.73
N SER A 71 12.51 9.54 -11.86
CA SER A 71 11.08 9.41 -11.56
C SER A 71 10.53 10.69 -10.95
N SER A 72 9.43 11.15 -11.50
CA SER A 72 8.69 12.31 -10.99
C SER A 72 7.86 12.00 -9.73
N ALA A 73 7.90 10.77 -9.22
CA ALA A 73 7.13 10.36 -8.06
C ALA A 73 7.77 10.86 -6.75
N ASP A 74 7.14 11.82 -6.08
CA ASP A 74 7.54 12.25 -4.73
C ASP A 74 6.99 11.30 -3.67
N LEU A 75 5.76 10.80 -3.86
CA LEU A 75 5.10 9.87 -2.95
C LEU A 75 4.46 8.71 -3.73
N TYR A 76 4.54 7.52 -3.17
CA TYR A 76 3.81 6.35 -3.66
C TYR A 76 2.82 5.85 -2.62
N ILE A 77 1.54 5.84 -2.95
CA ILE A 77 0.47 5.32 -2.09
C ILE A 77 -0.05 4.01 -2.65
N THR A 78 0.08 2.95 -1.88
CA THR A 78 -0.30 1.60 -2.30
C THR A 78 -0.99 0.83 -1.17
N ALA A 79 -1.47 -0.35 -1.47
CA ALA A 79 -2.01 -1.27 -0.48
C ALA A 79 -0.95 -2.30 -0.10
N ASP A 80 -0.91 -2.64 1.20
CA ASP A 80 -0.06 -3.67 1.79
C ASP A 80 1.41 -3.26 2.01
N ALA A 81 1.85 -3.39 3.26
CA ALA A 81 3.22 -3.06 3.68
C ALA A 81 4.30 -3.90 2.97
N GLY A 82 3.95 -5.10 2.49
CA GLY A 82 4.87 -5.95 1.73
C GLY A 82 5.35 -5.30 0.43
N ARG A 83 4.52 -4.46 -0.22
CA ARG A 83 4.95 -3.67 -1.38
C ARG A 83 5.95 -2.60 -0.99
N CYS A 84 5.68 -1.87 0.09
CA CYS A 84 6.61 -0.85 0.60
C CYS A 84 7.95 -1.47 0.99
N GLY A 85 7.94 -2.64 1.63
CA GLY A 85 9.15 -3.40 1.96
C GLY A 85 9.95 -3.83 0.73
N ALA A 86 9.26 -4.29 -0.32
CA ALA A 86 9.89 -4.67 -1.59
C ALA A 86 10.53 -3.46 -2.30
N PHE A 87 9.88 -2.29 -2.25
CA PHE A 87 10.45 -1.04 -2.78
C PHE A 87 11.70 -0.61 -2.02
N LYS A 88 11.64 -0.67 -0.67
CA LYS A 88 12.82 -0.41 0.16
C LYS A 88 13.98 -1.34 -0.19
N ALA A 89 13.72 -2.63 -0.34
CA ALA A 89 14.75 -3.62 -0.68
C ALA A 89 15.42 -3.36 -2.05
N LYS A 90 14.74 -2.64 -2.95
CA LYS A 90 15.26 -2.21 -4.26
C LYS A 90 15.92 -0.82 -4.22
N GLY A 91 16.05 -0.19 -3.06
CA GLY A 91 16.59 1.17 -2.96
C GLY A 91 15.67 2.27 -3.50
N MET A 92 14.40 1.97 -3.75
CA MET A 92 13.43 2.88 -4.38
C MET A 92 12.73 3.82 -3.38
N THR A 93 13.17 3.87 -2.14
CA THR A 93 12.60 4.73 -1.11
C THR A 93 13.68 5.46 -0.34
N GLN A 94 13.44 6.72 -0.02
CA GLN A 94 14.30 7.51 0.85
C GLN A 94 13.97 7.23 2.32
N ALA A 95 14.97 7.28 3.17
CA ALA A 95 14.79 7.29 4.62
C ALA A 95 14.38 8.69 5.10
N GLY A 96 13.88 8.77 6.34
CA GLY A 96 13.53 10.06 6.96
C GLY A 96 12.04 10.37 6.98
N LEU A 97 11.18 9.47 6.49
CA LEU A 97 9.72 9.64 6.55
C LEU A 97 9.22 9.50 7.99
N THR A 98 9.49 10.50 8.81
CA THR A 98 9.10 10.53 10.22
C THR A 98 8.95 11.96 10.72
N SER A 99 8.00 12.16 11.63
CA SER A 99 7.82 13.41 12.39
C SER A 99 7.24 13.09 13.76
N ALA A 100 7.21 14.06 14.67
CA ALA A 100 6.55 13.89 15.97
C ALA A 100 5.06 13.52 15.79
N ALA A 101 4.37 14.17 14.86
CA ALA A 101 2.97 13.89 14.55
C ALA A 101 2.76 12.45 14.03
N ILE A 102 3.62 11.97 13.13
CA ILE A 102 3.57 10.57 12.63
C ILE A 102 3.82 9.60 13.79
N LYS A 103 4.80 9.86 14.63
CA LYS A 103 5.12 9.01 15.79
C LYS A 103 3.97 8.93 16.78
N ALA A 104 3.27 10.02 17.00
CA ALA A 104 2.11 10.07 17.88
C ALA A 104 0.88 9.36 17.29
N ALA A 105 0.64 9.50 16.00
CA ALA A 105 -0.56 8.99 15.33
C ALA A 105 -0.45 7.53 14.87
N VAL A 106 0.76 7.04 14.53
CA VAL A 106 0.95 5.72 13.91
C VAL A 106 1.83 4.84 14.81
N PRO A 107 1.32 3.71 15.30
CA PRO A 107 2.10 2.75 16.09
C PRO A 107 3.37 2.28 15.38
N SER A 108 4.41 1.95 16.14
CA SER A 108 5.74 1.62 15.61
C SER A 108 5.76 0.43 14.63
N ASN A 109 4.88 -0.54 14.83
CA ASN A 109 4.73 -1.71 13.94
C ASN A 109 4.06 -1.39 12.59
N PHE A 110 3.51 -0.16 12.43
CA PHE A 110 2.90 0.31 11.17
C PHE A 110 3.68 1.44 10.51
N ARG A 111 4.93 1.64 10.89
CA ARG A 111 5.82 2.65 10.27
C ARG A 111 7.27 2.22 10.33
N THR A 112 8.04 2.74 9.39
CA THR A 112 9.51 2.68 9.38
C THR A 112 10.03 4.06 8.97
N SER A 113 11.34 4.22 8.82
CA SER A 113 11.91 5.44 8.22
C SER A 113 11.58 5.59 6.72
N HIS A 114 11.08 4.55 6.05
CA HIS A 114 10.85 4.49 4.60
C HIS A 114 9.37 4.46 4.20
N TRP A 115 8.47 4.11 5.10
CA TRP A 115 7.03 4.08 4.83
C TRP A 115 6.21 4.23 6.11
N VAL A 116 4.97 4.68 5.93
CA VAL A 116 3.98 4.89 7.00
C VAL A 116 2.65 4.27 6.58
N GLY A 117 2.04 3.49 7.47
CA GLY A 117 0.68 2.97 7.30
C GLY A 117 -0.35 4.07 7.58
N VAL A 118 -1.12 4.44 6.56
CA VAL A 118 -2.18 5.46 6.68
C VAL A 118 -3.56 4.86 6.95
N ALA A 119 -3.70 3.54 6.82
CA ALA A 119 -4.92 2.80 7.16
C ALA A 119 -4.58 1.34 7.44
N LYS A 120 -5.34 0.70 8.32
CA LYS A 120 -5.26 -0.74 8.58
C LYS A 120 -6.59 -1.42 8.24
N ARG A 121 -6.53 -2.68 7.83
CA ARG A 121 -7.69 -3.52 7.52
C ARG A 121 -7.51 -4.89 8.13
N ALA A 122 -8.60 -5.49 8.60
CA ALA A 122 -8.63 -6.91 8.93
C ALA A 122 -8.97 -7.74 7.69
N ARG A 123 -8.37 -8.92 7.58
CA ARG A 123 -8.87 -9.96 6.69
C ARG A 123 -9.78 -10.85 7.49
N ILE A 124 -10.96 -11.06 6.97
CA ILE A 124 -11.99 -11.85 7.63
C ILE A 124 -12.54 -12.90 6.66
N VAL A 125 -13.11 -13.96 7.23
CA VAL A 125 -13.87 -14.95 6.48
C VAL A 125 -15.29 -14.47 6.35
N TYR A 126 -15.83 -14.48 5.13
CA TYR A 126 -17.25 -14.27 4.84
C TYR A 126 -17.92 -15.62 4.66
N TYR A 127 -19.14 -15.75 5.13
CA TYR A 127 -19.94 -16.97 4.98
C TYR A 127 -21.40 -16.64 4.63
N ALA A 128 -22.09 -17.60 4.05
CA ALA A 128 -23.51 -17.54 3.80
C ALA A 128 -24.25 -18.29 4.95
N PRO A 129 -25.05 -17.60 5.76
CA PRO A 129 -25.67 -18.21 6.95
C PRO A 129 -26.65 -19.35 6.62
N GLU A 130 -27.18 -19.36 5.38
CA GLU A 130 -28.07 -20.40 4.88
C GLU A 130 -27.31 -21.73 4.60
N ARG A 131 -25.97 -21.69 4.46
CA ARG A 131 -25.13 -22.84 4.11
C ARG A 131 -24.11 -23.22 5.17
N VAL A 132 -23.82 -22.32 6.10
CA VAL A 132 -22.82 -22.52 7.16
C VAL A 132 -23.39 -22.02 8.47
N SER A 133 -23.56 -22.89 9.44
CA SER A 133 -24.07 -22.52 10.75
C SER A 133 -23.00 -21.83 11.60
N GLY A 134 -23.42 -21.03 12.58
CA GLY A 134 -22.53 -20.45 13.57
C GLY A 134 -21.75 -21.50 14.37
N ALA A 135 -22.31 -22.68 14.60
CA ALA A 135 -21.65 -23.79 15.27
C ALA A 135 -20.47 -24.35 14.46
N GLU A 136 -20.59 -24.42 13.11
CA GLU A 136 -19.49 -24.84 12.24
C GLU A 136 -18.32 -23.83 12.23
N LEU A 137 -18.60 -22.57 12.56
CA LEU A 137 -17.60 -21.48 12.61
C LEU A 137 -16.93 -21.34 13.97
N SER A 138 -17.41 -22.04 14.99
CA SER A 138 -16.80 -22.01 16.32
C SER A 138 -15.33 -22.45 16.23
N GLY A 139 -14.43 -21.61 16.74
CA GLY A 139 -12.98 -21.86 16.67
C GLY A 139 -12.37 -21.75 15.26
N LEU A 140 -13.06 -21.16 14.28
CA LEU A 140 -12.53 -20.99 12.94
C LEU A 140 -11.27 -20.12 12.94
N THR A 141 -10.19 -20.66 12.38
CA THR A 141 -8.94 -19.95 12.10
C THR A 141 -8.60 -20.06 10.61
N TYR A 142 -7.57 -19.35 10.18
CA TYR A 142 -7.08 -19.52 8.81
C TYR A 142 -6.52 -20.93 8.60
N GLU A 143 -5.87 -21.51 9.61
CA GLU A 143 -5.31 -22.85 9.59
C GLU A 143 -6.39 -23.91 9.38
N SER A 144 -7.53 -23.77 10.06
CA SER A 144 -8.64 -24.72 9.98
C SER A 144 -9.38 -24.70 8.62
N LEU A 145 -9.10 -23.72 7.74
CA LEU A 145 -9.63 -23.73 6.37
C LEU A 145 -9.04 -24.85 5.49
N ALA A 146 -7.95 -25.48 5.93
CA ALA A 146 -7.38 -26.67 5.28
C ALA A 146 -8.08 -27.98 5.64
N ASP A 147 -8.96 -27.98 6.67
CA ASP A 147 -9.71 -29.14 7.09
C ASP A 147 -10.63 -29.65 5.96
N PRO A 148 -10.64 -30.98 5.69
CA PRO A 148 -11.49 -31.59 4.66
C PRO A 148 -13.00 -31.30 4.80
N LYS A 149 -13.50 -30.90 5.97
CA LYS A 149 -14.91 -30.47 6.16
C LYS A 149 -15.30 -29.31 5.26
N TRP A 150 -14.33 -28.53 4.78
CA TRP A 150 -14.54 -27.39 3.88
C TRP A 150 -14.45 -27.77 2.38
N LYS A 151 -14.33 -29.06 2.05
CA LYS A 151 -14.20 -29.52 0.65
C LYS A 151 -15.33 -28.98 -0.24
N GLY A 152 -14.94 -28.33 -1.35
CA GLY A 152 -15.88 -27.73 -2.29
C GLY A 152 -16.61 -26.49 -1.76
N ARG A 153 -16.19 -25.91 -0.64
CA ARG A 153 -16.90 -24.80 0.03
C ARG A 153 -16.08 -23.49 0.08
N LEU A 154 -14.81 -23.51 -0.26
CA LEU A 154 -13.95 -22.32 -0.19
C LEU A 154 -13.90 -21.56 -1.51
N VAL A 155 -14.02 -20.25 -1.43
CA VAL A 155 -13.82 -19.32 -2.56
C VAL A 155 -12.76 -18.31 -2.18
N ILE A 156 -11.70 -18.23 -2.97
CA ILE A 156 -10.59 -17.32 -2.69
C ILE A 156 -10.12 -16.59 -3.96
N ARG A 157 -9.32 -15.55 -3.80
CA ARG A 157 -8.63 -14.86 -4.89
C ARG A 157 -7.43 -15.65 -5.38
N LYS A 158 -6.91 -15.29 -6.58
CA LYS A 158 -5.66 -15.85 -7.09
C LYS A 158 -4.49 -15.65 -6.14
N SER A 159 -3.60 -16.63 -6.03
CA SER A 159 -2.39 -16.60 -5.21
C SER A 159 -1.41 -15.48 -5.59
N SER A 160 -1.45 -15.00 -6.83
CA SER A 160 -0.65 -13.84 -7.26
C SER A 160 -1.08 -12.51 -6.62
N ASN A 161 -2.26 -12.47 -5.99
CA ASN A 161 -2.73 -11.26 -5.32
C ASN A 161 -1.89 -10.96 -4.06
N ILE A 162 -1.52 -9.68 -3.88
CA ILE A 162 -0.68 -9.26 -2.75
C ILE A 162 -1.28 -9.65 -1.39
N TYR A 163 -2.59 -9.66 -1.26
CA TYR A 163 -3.26 -10.01 -0.01
C TYR A 163 -3.09 -11.49 0.35
N ASN A 164 -3.19 -12.38 -0.64
CA ASN A 164 -2.91 -13.80 -0.39
C ASN A 164 -1.42 -14.04 -0.10
N LYS A 165 -0.52 -13.32 -0.80
CA LYS A 165 0.91 -13.38 -0.50
C LYS A 165 1.22 -12.97 0.93
N SER A 166 0.60 -11.89 1.43
CA SER A 166 0.79 -11.42 2.81
C SER A 166 0.20 -12.41 3.83
N LEU A 167 -0.95 -13.04 3.54
CA LEU A 167 -1.50 -14.09 4.39
C LEU A 167 -0.54 -15.28 4.48
N VAL A 168 -0.08 -15.78 3.33
CA VAL A 168 0.87 -16.90 3.29
C VAL A 168 2.18 -16.54 4.00
N ALA A 169 2.70 -15.33 3.81
CA ALA A 169 3.89 -14.86 4.52
C ALA A 169 3.70 -14.83 6.05
N SER A 170 2.51 -14.42 6.52
CA SER A 170 2.16 -14.46 7.94
C SER A 170 2.12 -15.90 8.47
N LEU A 171 1.51 -16.83 7.75
CA LEU A 171 1.46 -18.24 8.13
C LEU A 171 2.86 -18.87 8.12
N VAL A 172 3.70 -18.55 7.13
CA VAL A 172 5.11 -19.00 7.12
C VAL A 172 5.87 -18.49 8.32
N LYS A 173 5.66 -17.22 8.71
CA LYS A 173 6.32 -16.64 9.88
C LYS A 173 5.90 -17.31 11.18
N ASN A 174 4.62 -17.62 11.33
CA ASN A 174 4.06 -18.14 12.59
C ASN A 174 4.16 -19.67 12.69
N ASN A 175 3.99 -20.40 11.58
CA ASN A 175 3.82 -21.85 11.55
C ASN A 175 4.96 -22.56 10.80
N GLY A 176 5.86 -21.83 10.16
CA GLY A 176 6.95 -22.36 9.33
C GLY A 176 6.53 -22.76 7.90
N LYS A 177 7.52 -22.95 7.03
CA LYS A 177 7.30 -23.25 5.60
C LYS A 177 6.59 -24.57 5.36
N ALA A 178 6.98 -25.63 6.06
CA ALA A 178 6.43 -26.97 5.84
C ALA A 178 4.94 -27.02 6.18
N ALA A 179 4.55 -26.58 7.37
CA ALA A 179 3.15 -26.52 7.81
C ALA A 179 2.30 -25.62 6.89
N THR A 180 2.84 -24.48 6.45
CA THR A 180 2.13 -23.59 5.53
C THR A 180 1.97 -24.21 4.14
N ALA A 181 2.91 -25.03 3.67
CA ALA A 181 2.78 -25.74 2.40
C ALA A 181 1.66 -26.80 2.45
N GLU A 182 1.57 -27.56 3.54
CA GLU A 182 0.48 -28.53 3.74
C GLU A 182 -0.87 -27.81 3.89
N TRP A 183 -0.92 -26.73 4.65
CA TRP A 183 -2.11 -25.87 4.70
C TRP A 183 -2.56 -25.40 3.30
N ALA A 184 -1.64 -24.94 2.49
CA ALA A 184 -1.97 -24.46 1.14
C ALA A 184 -2.54 -25.58 0.25
N LYS A 185 -2.02 -26.82 0.35
CA LYS A 185 -2.56 -28.00 -0.34
C LYS A 185 -4.00 -28.27 0.12
N GLY A 186 -4.26 -28.28 1.42
CA GLY A 186 -5.61 -28.47 1.99
C GLY A 186 -6.59 -27.39 1.51
N VAL A 187 -6.20 -26.11 1.56
CA VAL A 187 -7.03 -25.01 1.07
C VAL A 187 -7.34 -25.17 -0.43
N VAL A 188 -6.35 -25.58 -1.24
CA VAL A 188 -6.57 -25.82 -2.69
C VAL A 188 -7.55 -26.98 -2.90
N ALA A 189 -7.43 -28.07 -2.14
CA ALA A 189 -8.33 -29.21 -2.21
C ALA A 189 -9.78 -28.87 -1.81
N ASN A 190 -9.94 -27.82 -0.96
CA ASN A 190 -11.24 -27.36 -0.45
C ASN A 190 -11.90 -26.28 -1.33
N MET A 191 -11.24 -25.83 -2.40
CA MET A 191 -11.81 -24.81 -3.28
C MET A 191 -13.05 -25.29 -4.02
N ALA A 192 -14.13 -24.49 -3.99
CA ALA A 192 -15.34 -24.73 -4.76
C ALA A 192 -15.15 -24.44 -6.25
N ARG A 193 -14.16 -23.62 -6.61
CA ARG A 193 -13.88 -23.22 -8.00
C ARG A 193 -12.46 -22.70 -8.15
N THR A 194 -11.99 -22.65 -9.39
CA THR A 194 -10.74 -21.95 -9.75
C THR A 194 -10.79 -20.49 -9.31
N PRO A 195 -9.76 -19.98 -8.59
CA PRO A 195 -9.69 -18.62 -8.12
C PRO A 195 -9.78 -17.59 -9.25
N LYS A 196 -10.76 -16.68 -9.18
CA LYS A 196 -10.98 -15.60 -10.15
C LYS A 196 -11.63 -14.39 -9.50
N GLY A 197 -11.45 -13.21 -10.10
CA GLY A 197 -12.07 -11.98 -9.64
C GLY A 197 -11.38 -11.32 -8.42
N ASN A 198 -11.99 -10.26 -7.94
CA ASN A 198 -11.55 -9.50 -6.76
C ASN A 198 -12.30 -9.93 -5.48
N ASP A 199 -12.09 -9.24 -4.34
CA ASP A 199 -12.74 -9.58 -3.08
C ASP A 199 -14.27 -9.54 -3.17
N ARG A 200 -14.83 -8.51 -3.84
CA ARG A 200 -16.28 -8.40 -4.03
C ARG A 200 -16.84 -9.58 -4.83
N ALA A 201 -16.11 -10.04 -5.85
CA ALA A 201 -16.51 -11.20 -6.63
C ALA A 201 -16.49 -12.51 -5.80
N GLN A 202 -15.63 -12.61 -4.77
CA GLN A 202 -15.67 -13.73 -3.83
C GLN A 202 -16.89 -13.62 -2.91
N ILE A 203 -17.18 -12.45 -2.34
CA ILE A 203 -18.34 -12.23 -1.48
C ILE A 203 -19.63 -12.54 -2.25
N MET A 204 -19.78 -12.02 -3.47
CA MET A 204 -20.94 -12.32 -4.31
C MET A 204 -21.07 -13.81 -4.62
N ALA A 205 -19.95 -14.51 -4.85
CA ALA A 205 -19.99 -15.95 -5.09
C ALA A 205 -20.32 -16.78 -3.84
N VAL A 206 -20.08 -16.25 -2.66
CA VAL A 206 -20.53 -16.85 -1.40
C VAL A 206 -21.99 -16.55 -1.15
N ALA A 207 -22.50 -15.39 -1.56
CA ALA A 207 -23.92 -15.03 -1.40
C ALA A 207 -24.83 -15.73 -2.42
N ALA A 208 -24.35 -16.07 -3.61
CA ALA A 208 -25.11 -16.83 -4.62
C ALA A 208 -25.10 -18.34 -4.35
#